data_36333ddfe4c7fa0f2bb7a5b8863bfab9
#
_entry.id   36333ddfe4c7fa0f2bb7a5b8863bfab9
#
_cell.length_a   1.000
_cell.length_b   1.000
_cell.length_c   1.000
_cell.angle_alpha   90.00
_cell.angle_beta   90.00
_cell.angle_gamma   90.00
#
_symmetry.space_group_name_H-M   'P 1'
#
loop_
_entity.id
_entity.type
_entity.pdbx_description
1 polymer ?
#
loop_
_entity_poly.entity_id
_entity_poly.type
_entity_poly.pdbx_seq_one_letter_code
_entity_poly.pdbx_strand_id
1 'polypeptide(L)'
;MCLQEVWVEEDESQAKKIADEFGYFYTYKESFEFDGVKFGNAIISKYKIVNYSSKFFTEVPGKDEKKLFIHAEIDYKDTILNIICTHLNYKYEHQQVRQNQVTELMAYISELKNLEFPVILCGDFNADPISDEIRTITGHKQPVSDVVLRDVWMITNPDDIGFTWSNDNHWAARTLEYNRRIDYIFIGKPGLNGIGQPIKSELVGTNCYENIFPSDHFGVMTH
;
A
#
# COMPACT_ATOMS: atom_id res chain seq x y z
N MET A 1 -6.80 5.66 5.30
CA MET A 1 -6.91 4.75 4.14
C MET A 1 -5.77 5.05 3.19
N CYS A 2 -5.13 4.00 2.65
CA CYS A 2 -4.16 4.09 1.57
C CYS A 2 -4.83 3.50 0.33
N LEU A 3 -4.87 4.25 -0.75
CA LEU A 3 -5.56 3.87 -1.98
C LEU A 3 -4.57 3.89 -3.14
N GLN A 4 -4.67 2.90 -4.02
CA GLN A 4 -3.94 2.78 -5.28
C GLN A 4 -4.91 2.96 -6.44
N GLU A 5 -4.38 3.30 -7.62
CA GLU A 5 -5.15 3.51 -8.85
C GLU A 5 -6.29 4.55 -8.72
N VAL A 6 -6.10 5.48 -7.78
CA VAL A 6 -7.04 6.61 -7.62
C VAL A 6 -7.03 7.44 -8.89
N TRP A 7 -8.19 7.60 -9.49
CA TRP A 7 -8.33 8.37 -10.71
C TRP A 7 -8.79 9.82 -10.46
N VAL A 8 -8.35 10.69 -11.36
CA VAL A 8 -8.80 12.08 -11.47
C VAL A 8 -9.17 12.36 -12.93
N GLU A 9 -10.39 12.81 -13.16
CA GLU A 9 -10.93 13.16 -14.45
C GLU A 9 -11.65 14.51 -14.35
N GLU A 10 -11.40 15.42 -15.27
CA GLU A 10 -12.04 16.75 -15.31
C GLU A 10 -12.04 17.49 -13.95
N ASP A 11 -10.94 17.46 -13.21
CA ASP A 11 -10.79 18.01 -11.85
C ASP A 11 -11.59 17.28 -10.75
N GLU A 12 -12.30 16.20 -11.07
CA GLU A 12 -12.96 15.33 -10.11
C GLU A 12 -12.00 14.25 -9.60
N SER A 13 -11.62 14.33 -8.34
CA SER A 13 -10.74 13.34 -7.69
C SER A 13 -11.57 12.37 -6.86
N GLN A 14 -11.40 11.07 -7.12
CA GLN A 14 -12.00 10.01 -6.31
C GLN A 14 -11.60 10.13 -4.84
N ALA A 15 -10.31 10.36 -4.54
CA ALA A 15 -9.83 10.55 -3.17
C ALA A 15 -10.43 11.78 -2.51
N LYS A 16 -10.57 12.89 -3.26
CA LYS A 16 -11.22 14.11 -2.75
C LYS A 16 -12.68 13.88 -2.42
N LYS A 17 -13.44 13.21 -3.30
CA LYS A 17 -14.86 12.89 -3.05
C LYS A 17 -15.02 12.08 -1.76
N ILE A 18 -14.21 11.05 -1.55
CA ILE A 18 -14.24 10.23 -0.34
C ILE A 18 -13.87 11.08 0.90
N ALA A 19 -12.81 11.88 0.81
CA ALA A 19 -12.38 12.72 1.92
C ALA A 19 -13.45 13.76 2.30
N ASP A 20 -14.04 14.45 1.33
CA ASP A 20 -15.07 15.46 1.55
C ASP A 20 -16.33 14.86 2.20
N GLU A 21 -16.77 13.66 1.78
CA GLU A 21 -17.95 12.98 2.34
C GLU A 21 -17.81 12.72 3.85
N PHE A 22 -16.60 12.40 4.32
CA PHE A 22 -16.34 12.13 5.72
C PHE A 22 -15.74 13.31 6.51
N GLY A 23 -15.47 14.44 5.85
CA GLY A 23 -14.74 15.55 6.47
C GLY A 23 -13.30 15.19 6.84
N TYR A 24 -12.62 14.40 6.00
CA TYR A 24 -11.27 13.91 6.22
C TYR A 24 -10.25 14.72 5.42
N PHE A 25 -8.99 14.60 5.81
CA PHE A 25 -7.84 15.12 5.06
C PHE A 25 -7.39 14.10 4.03
N TYR A 26 -6.79 14.57 2.93
CA TYR A 26 -6.20 13.68 1.94
C TYR A 26 -4.95 14.26 1.31
N THR A 27 -4.12 13.40 0.76
CA THR A 27 -3.06 13.71 -0.20
C THR A 27 -3.15 12.75 -1.36
N TYR A 28 -2.83 13.25 -2.56
CA TYR A 28 -2.83 12.49 -3.81
C TYR A 28 -1.58 12.82 -4.60
N LYS A 29 -1.03 11.82 -5.28
CA LYS A 29 0.04 12.02 -6.26
C LYS A 29 -0.25 11.21 -7.52
N GLU A 30 -0.34 11.91 -8.64
CA GLU A 30 -0.44 11.33 -9.96
C GLU A 30 0.80 10.49 -10.28
N SER A 31 0.58 9.32 -10.83
CA SER A 31 1.58 8.38 -11.33
C SER A 31 1.70 8.46 -12.85
N PHE A 32 0.58 8.33 -13.54
CA PHE A 32 0.49 8.39 -15.00
C PHE A 32 -0.89 8.87 -15.44
N GLU A 33 -1.00 9.22 -16.72
CA GLU A 33 -2.26 9.57 -17.38
C GLU A 33 -2.52 8.60 -18.51
N PHE A 34 -3.77 8.17 -18.65
CA PHE A 34 -4.23 7.32 -19.74
C PHE A 34 -5.62 7.80 -20.19
N ASP A 35 -5.76 8.11 -21.48
CA ASP A 35 -7.02 8.54 -22.13
C ASP A 35 -7.72 9.72 -21.40
N GLY A 36 -6.93 10.71 -20.95
CA GLY A 36 -7.41 11.89 -20.24
C GLY A 36 -7.70 11.66 -18.76
N VAL A 37 -7.59 10.44 -18.27
CA VAL A 37 -7.76 10.09 -16.84
C VAL A 37 -6.39 9.96 -16.20
N LYS A 38 -6.19 10.65 -15.07
CA LYS A 38 -4.97 10.57 -14.27
C LYS A 38 -5.13 9.54 -13.19
N PHE A 39 -4.13 8.67 -13.06
CA PHE A 39 -4.10 7.62 -12.06
C PHE A 39 -2.94 7.85 -11.09
N GLY A 40 -3.16 7.51 -9.82
CA GLY A 40 -2.13 7.68 -8.81
C GLY A 40 -2.47 7.03 -7.49
N ASN A 41 -1.69 7.36 -6.46
CA ASN A 41 -1.91 6.90 -5.10
C ASN A 41 -2.49 8.03 -4.24
N ALA A 42 -3.23 7.66 -3.18
CA ALA A 42 -3.74 8.60 -2.20
C ALA A 42 -3.65 8.06 -0.78
N ILE A 43 -3.51 8.97 0.17
CA ILE A 43 -3.69 8.71 1.61
C ILE A 43 -4.82 9.60 2.08
N ILE A 44 -5.84 9.00 2.72
CA ILE A 44 -6.99 9.70 3.31
C ILE A 44 -6.95 9.44 4.80
N SER A 45 -7.08 10.50 5.60
CA SER A 45 -6.98 10.43 7.06
C SER A 45 -8.06 11.25 7.75
N LYS A 46 -8.66 10.68 8.80
CA LYS A 46 -9.51 11.40 9.75
C LYS A 46 -8.71 12.46 10.52
N TYR A 47 -7.42 12.23 10.71
CA TYR A 47 -6.51 13.10 11.44
C TYR A 47 -5.71 13.96 10.47
N LYS A 48 -5.24 15.11 10.97
CA LYS A 48 -4.55 16.08 10.12
C LYS A 48 -3.27 15.49 9.53
N ILE A 49 -3.13 15.58 8.21
CA ILE A 49 -1.87 15.34 7.51
C ILE A 49 -1.04 16.63 7.68
N VAL A 50 0.01 16.56 8.50
CA VAL A 50 0.84 17.73 8.83
C VAL A 50 1.96 17.94 7.82
N ASN A 51 2.41 16.87 7.18
CA ASN A 51 3.40 16.91 6.11
C ASN A 51 3.19 15.73 5.17
N TYR A 52 3.60 15.88 3.91
CA TYR A 52 3.67 14.77 2.97
C TYR A 52 4.70 15.02 1.88
N SER A 53 5.23 13.95 1.34
CA SER A 53 6.12 13.93 0.19
C SER A 53 5.79 12.75 -0.72
N SER A 54 6.31 12.78 -1.94
CA SER A 54 6.18 11.66 -2.87
C SER A 54 7.48 11.48 -3.65
N LYS A 55 7.78 10.24 -4.01
CA LYS A 55 8.96 9.92 -4.81
C LYS A 55 8.58 8.89 -5.87
N PHE A 56 8.93 9.18 -7.12
CA PHE A 56 8.90 8.21 -8.20
C PHE A 56 10.05 7.21 -8.03
N PHE A 57 9.79 5.96 -8.32
CA PHE A 57 10.85 4.97 -8.46
C PHE A 57 11.67 5.24 -9.72
N THR A 58 12.92 4.79 -9.70
CA THR A 58 13.81 4.89 -10.86
C THR A 58 13.23 4.09 -12.03
N GLU A 59 13.04 4.77 -13.16
CA GLU A 59 12.54 4.13 -14.36
C GLU A 59 13.56 3.12 -14.91
N VAL A 60 13.07 1.97 -15.32
CA VAL A 60 13.88 0.95 -16.00
C VAL A 60 13.68 1.10 -17.52
N PRO A 61 14.73 1.33 -18.32
CA PRO A 61 14.60 1.50 -19.77
C PRO A 61 13.80 0.37 -20.42
N GLY A 62 12.83 0.74 -21.25
CA GLY A 62 11.93 -0.20 -21.93
C GLY A 62 10.83 -0.81 -21.05
N LYS A 63 10.62 -0.26 -19.87
CA LYS A 63 9.57 -0.62 -18.93
C LYS A 63 8.77 0.64 -18.59
N ASP A 64 7.84 1.01 -19.46
CA ASP A 64 7.20 2.34 -19.50
C ASP A 64 6.17 2.62 -18.39
N GLU A 65 6.33 2.03 -17.21
CA GLU A 65 5.39 2.20 -16.12
C GLU A 65 5.97 3.04 -14.98
N LYS A 66 5.42 4.24 -14.81
CA LYS A 66 5.77 5.12 -13.71
C LYS A 66 5.03 4.72 -12.44
N LYS A 67 5.78 4.29 -11.45
CA LYS A 67 5.28 3.97 -10.11
C LYS A 67 5.94 4.86 -9.07
N LEU A 68 5.25 5.08 -7.97
CA LEU A 68 5.70 5.98 -6.90
C LEU A 68 5.23 5.48 -5.53
N PHE A 69 5.76 6.11 -4.50
CA PHE A 69 5.17 6.07 -3.17
C PHE A 69 4.88 7.49 -2.66
N ILE A 70 3.90 7.59 -1.76
CA ILE A 70 3.60 8.78 -0.96
C ILE A 70 3.99 8.47 0.47
N HIS A 71 4.67 9.38 1.14
CA HIS A 71 4.89 9.38 2.58
C HIS A 71 4.11 10.54 3.20
N ALA A 72 3.24 10.25 4.16
CA ALA A 72 2.48 11.22 4.92
C ALA A 72 2.79 11.12 6.41
N GLU A 73 2.94 12.27 7.05
CA GLU A 73 3.03 12.43 8.50
C GLU A 73 1.66 12.86 9.02
N ILE A 74 1.05 12.03 9.86
CA ILE A 74 -0.30 12.23 10.36
C ILE A 74 -0.23 12.48 11.86
N ASP A 75 -0.80 13.61 12.32
CA ASP A 75 -0.89 13.95 13.72
C ASP A 75 -2.04 13.16 14.39
N TYR A 76 -1.70 12.11 15.10
CA TYR A 76 -2.63 11.32 15.89
C TYR A 76 -2.41 11.60 17.38
N LYS A 77 -3.19 12.53 17.94
CA LYS A 77 -3.17 12.84 19.38
C LYS A 77 -1.74 13.13 19.89
N ASP A 78 -1.10 14.08 19.25
CA ASP A 78 0.28 14.52 19.55
C ASP A 78 1.37 13.48 19.24
N THR A 79 1.03 12.38 18.56
CA THR A 79 1.99 11.38 18.05
C THR A 79 2.01 11.41 16.52
N ILE A 80 3.17 11.53 15.93
CA ILE A 80 3.31 11.52 14.47
C ILE A 80 3.36 10.09 13.95
N LEU A 81 2.35 9.74 13.14
CA LEU A 81 2.32 8.48 12.41
C LEU A 81 2.94 8.69 11.02
N ASN A 82 3.93 7.89 10.69
CA ASN A 82 4.57 7.88 9.38
C ASN A 82 3.95 6.78 8.53
N ILE A 83 3.12 7.17 7.55
CA ILE A 83 2.38 6.28 6.67
C ILE A 83 2.95 6.38 5.25
N ILE A 84 3.32 5.26 4.69
CA ILE A 84 3.81 5.17 3.31
C ILE A 84 2.83 4.34 2.50
N CYS A 85 2.38 4.89 1.37
CA CYS A 85 1.47 4.25 0.42
C CYS A 85 2.17 4.06 -0.91
N THR A 86 2.21 2.84 -1.42
CA THR A 86 2.86 2.52 -2.70
C THR A 86 1.98 1.65 -3.60
N HIS A 87 2.33 1.61 -4.86
CA HIS A 87 1.82 0.66 -5.84
C HIS A 87 3.01 0.25 -6.74
N LEU A 88 3.39 -1.03 -6.71
CA LEU A 88 4.51 -1.54 -7.49
C LEU A 88 4.08 -1.97 -8.89
N ASN A 89 5.06 -2.28 -9.76
CA ASN A 89 4.82 -2.73 -11.12
C ASN A 89 3.96 -4.01 -11.16
N TYR A 90 2.89 -4.03 -11.99
CA TYR A 90 1.90 -5.11 -12.00
C TYR A 90 2.31 -6.32 -12.87
N LYS A 91 3.21 -6.14 -13.86
CA LYS A 91 3.52 -7.21 -14.81
C LYS A 91 4.26 -8.36 -14.14
N TYR A 92 3.79 -9.57 -14.37
CA TYR A 92 4.38 -10.80 -13.80
C TYR A 92 5.88 -10.92 -14.08
N GLU A 93 6.27 -10.71 -15.34
CA GLU A 93 7.64 -10.81 -15.81
C GLU A 93 8.56 -9.68 -15.32
N HIS A 94 8.01 -8.67 -14.66
CA HIS A 94 8.78 -7.53 -14.14
C HIS A 94 9.21 -7.70 -12.68
N GLN A 95 9.46 -8.92 -12.23
CA GLN A 95 9.92 -9.19 -10.86
C GLN A 95 11.17 -8.37 -10.50
N GLN A 96 12.15 -8.28 -11.40
CA GLN A 96 13.37 -7.48 -11.13
C GLN A 96 13.06 -5.98 -10.98
N VAL A 97 12.07 -5.45 -11.70
CA VAL A 97 11.62 -4.06 -11.55
C VAL A 97 11.06 -3.86 -10.14
N ARG A 98 10.16 -4.75 -9.69
CA ARG A 98 9.62 -4.69 -8.32
C ARG A 98 10.69 -4.82 -7.23
N GLN A 99 11.68 -5.69 -7.42
CA GLN A 99 12.80 -5.81 -6.48
C GLN A 99 13.61 -4.52 -6.38
N ASN A 100 13.84 -3.83 -7.50
CA ASN A 100 14.49 -2.51 -7.50
C ASN A 100 13.62 -1.47 -6.77
N GLN A 101 12.31 -1.44 -7.03
CA GLN A 101 11.35 -0.56 -6.36
C GLN A 101 11.33 -0.81 -4.84
N VAL A 102 11.31 -2.07 -4.42
CA VAL A 102 11.42 -2.43 -2.98
C VAL A 102 12.75 -1.97 -2.40
N THR A 103 13.85 -2.13 -3.13
CA THR A 103 15.17 -1.68 -2.67
C THR A 103 15.19 -0.17 -2.42
N GLU A 104 14.67 0.63 -3.34
CA GLU A 104 14.58 2.08 -3.19
C GLU A 104 13.65 2.49 -2.04
N LEU A 105 12.50 1.81 -1.92
CA LEU A 105 11.52 2.06 -0.87
C LEU A 105 12.10 1.75 0.52
N MET A 106 12.75 0.61 0.70
CA MET A 106 13.36 0.20 1.97
C MET A 106 14.57 1.07 2.32
N ALA A 107 15.36 1.52 1.33
CA ALA A 107 16.42 2.50 1.53
C ALA A 107 15.85 3.83 2.05
N TYR A 108 14.75 4.33 1.46
CA TYR A 108 14.06 5.52 1.95
C TYR A 108 13.58 5.35 3.39
N ILE A 109 12.95 4.22 3.72
CA ILE A 109 12.48 3.93 5.08
C ILE A 109 13.65 3.91 6.08
N SER A 110 14.82 3.43 5.68
CA SER A 110 16.01 3.39 6.54
C SER A 110 16.53 4.77 6.95
N GLU A 111 16.21 5.79 6.16
CA GLU A 111 16.60 7.19 6.44
C GLU A 111 15.67 7.88 7.45
N LEU A 112 14.47 7.32 7.69
CA LEU A 112 13.55 7.87 8.68
C LEU A 112 14.11 7.66 10.09
N LYS A 113 14.22 8.74 10.86
CA LYS A 113 14.81 8.74 12.20
C LYS A 113 13.83 9.28 13.25
N ASN A 114 14.06 8.91 14.50
CA ASN A 114 13.33 9.42 15.67
C ASN A 114 11.82 9.23 15.55
N LEU A 115 11.38 8.09 15.02
CA LEU A 115 9.98 7.77 14.88
C LEU A 115 9.36 7.49 16.26
N GLU A 116 8.33 8.24 16.60
CA GLU A 116 7.55 8.04 17.84
C GLU A 116 6.67 6.81 17.76
N PHE A 117 6.22 6.50 16.55
CA PHE A 117 5.44 5.31 16.21
C PHE A 117 6.13 4.55 15.07
N PRO A 118 6.13 3.20 15.08
CA PRO A 118 6.71 2.42 13.98
C PRO A 118 6.14 2.82 12.63
N VAL A 119 7.00 2.95 11.61
CA VAL A 119 6.55 3.25 10.24
C VAL A 119 5.54 2.21 9.78
N ILE A 120 4.50 2.67 9.10
CA ILE A 120 3.48 1.82 8.45
C ILE A 120 3.65 1.96 6.93
N LEU A 121 3.82 0.83 6.26
CA LEU A 121 3.93 0.74 4.82
C LEU A 121 2.74 -0.06 4.28
N CYS A 122 1.94 0.56 3.41
CA CYS A 122 0.76 -0.05 2.81
C CYS A 122 0.83 0.01 1.29
N GLY A 123 0.14 -0.90 0.63
CA GLY A 123 -0.06 -0.79 -0.81
C GLY A 123 -0.28 -2.11 -1.53
N ASP A 124 -0.46 -1.97 -2.84
CA ASP A 124 -0.40 -3.08 -3.78
C ASP A 124 1.05 -3.31 -4.21
N PHE A 125 1.60 -4.44 -3.81
CA PHE A 125 2.97 -4.84 -4.14
C PHE A 125 3.05 -5.70 -5.39
N ASN A 126 1.91 -6.14 -5.92
CA ASN A 126 1.84 -7.04 -7.09
C ASN A 126 2.74 -8.29 -6.95
N ALA A 127 2.97 -8.72 -5.72
CA ALA A 127 3.92 -9.78 -5.35
C ALA A 127 3.33 -10.68 -4.26
N ASP A 128 3.43 -11.99 -4.45
CA ASP A 128 2.96 -12.98 -3.48
C ASP A 128 3.88 -13.03 -2.23
N PRO A 129 3.39 -13.55 -1.07
CA PRO A 129 4.17 -13.60 0.17
C PRO A 129 5.51 -14.32 0.07
N ILE A 130 5.63 -15.27 -0.85
CA ILE A 130 6.86 -16.04 -1.11
C ILE A 130 7.83 -15.36 -2.08
N SER A 131 7.41 -14.25 -2.70
CA SER A 131 8.23 -13.50 -3.66
C SER A 131 9.42 -12.84 -2.97
N ASP A 132 10.49 -12.64 -3.69
CA ASP A 132 11.71 -12.03 -3.17
C ASP A 132 11.50 -10.59 -2.70
N GLU A 133 10.57 -9.86 -3.31
CA GLU A 133 10.11 -8.53 -2.90
C GLU A 133 9.65 -8.54 -1.44
N ILE A 134 8.68 -9.39 -1.12
CA ILE A 134 8.08 -9.49 0.21
C ILE A 134 9.07 -10.09 1.22
N ARG A 135 9.85 -11.09 0.79
CA ARG A 135 10.90 -11.70 1.62
C ARG A 135 12.01 -10.71 1.98
N THR A 136 12.35 -9.77 1.09
CA THR A 136 13.29 -8.68 1.37
C THR A 136 12.74 -7.73 2.44
N ILE A 137 11.48 -7.33 2.33
CA ILE A 137 10.81 -6.44 3.31
C ILE A 137 10.75 -7.11 4.69
N THR A 138 10.43 -8.41 4.73
CA THR A 138 10.19 -9.17 5.97
C THR A 138 11.45 -9.81 6.57
N GLY A 139 12.61 -9.65 5.92
CA GLY A 139 13.88 -10.18 6.41
C GLY A 139 14.10 -11.67 6.13
N HIS A 140 13.22 -12.34 5.37
CA HIS A 140 13.42 -13.72 4.92
C HIS A 140 14.36 -13.85 3.71
N LYS A 141 14.76 -12.72 3.14
CA LYS A 141 15.88 -12.52 2.22
C LYS A 141 16.71 -11.36 2.75
N GLN A 142 17.96 -11.19 2.31
CA GLN A 142 18.85 -10.13 2.76
C GLN A 142 18.11 -8.77 2.73
N PRO A 143 17.88 -8.13 3.88
CA PRO A 143 17.19 -6.86 3.96
C PRO A 143 18.03 -5.72 3.40
N VAL A 144 17.38 -4.65 2.97
CA VAL A 144 18.04 -3.42 2.54
C VAL A 144 18.32 -2.57 3.78
N SER A 145 19.56 -2.14 3.95
CA SER A 145 19.99 -1.26 5.06
C SER A 145 19.57 -1.77 6.45
N ASP A 146 19.52 -3.09 6.64
CA ASP A 146 19.11 -3.78 7.88
C ASP A 146 17.70 -3.41 8.38
N VAL A 147 16.86 -2.87 7.51
CA VAL A 147 15.46 -2.57 7.83
C VAL A 147 14.59 -3.79 7.55
N VAL A 148 13.84 -4.20 8.55
CA VAL A 148 12.87 -5.30 8.48
C VAL A 148 11.52 -4.80 8.96
N LEU A 149 10.49 -4.98 8.15
CA LEU A 149 9.11 -4.72 8.53
C LEU A 149 8.37 -6.05 8.74
N ARG A 150 7.28 -6.01 9.47
CA ARG A 150 6.45 -7.16 9.76
C ARG A 150 5.15 -7.07 9.00
N ASP A 151 4.78 -8.16 8.34
CA ASP A 151 3.50 -8.35 7.68
C ASP A 151 2.42 -8.51 8.75
N VAL A 152 1.51 -7.53 8.85
CA VAL A 152 0.50 -7.53 9.92
C VAL A 152 -0.54 -8.64 9.74
N TRP A 153 -0.83 -9.04 8.48
CA TRP A 153 -1.74 -10.15 8.22
C TRP A 153 -1.20 -11.45 8.78
N MET A 154 0.06 -11.76 8.52
CA MET A 154 0.70 -12.99 9.02
C MET A 154 0.81 -13.04 10.55
N ILE A 155 0.86 -11.88 11.22
CA ILE A 155 0.87 -11.81 12.69
C ILE A 155 -0.51 -12.15 13.25
N THR A 156 -1.55 -11.60 12.65
CA THR A 156 -2.92 -11.68 13.20
C THR A 156 -3.73 -12.85 12.66
N ASN A 157 -3.37 -13.39 11.50
CA ASN A 157 -4.07 -14.49 10.81
C ASN A 157 -3.06 -15.53 10.28
N PRO A 158 -2.27 -16.19 11.15
CA PRO A 158 -1.17 -17.07 10.71
C PRO A 158 -1.63 -18.29 9.88
N ASP A 159 -2.89 -18.68 10.01
CA ASP A 159 -3.47 -19.85 9.33
C ASP A 159 -4.33 -19.46 8.11
N ASP A 160 -4.42 -18.15 7.78
CA ASP A 160 -5.20 -17.64 6.65
C ASP A 160 -4.29 -16.88 5.68
N ILE A 161 -4.36 -17.23 4.41
CA ILE A 161 -3.56 -16.56 3.36
C ILE A 161 -4.01 -15.11 3.13
N GLY A 162 -5.32 -14.83 3.26
CA GLY A 162 -5.87 -13.49 3.09
C GLY A 162 -5.81 -13.00 1.64
N PHE A 163 -6.41 -13.72 0.72
CA PHE A 163 -6.40 -13.35 -0.70
C PHE A 163 -7.06 -12.00 -0.95
N THR A 164 -6.28 -11.02 -1.35
CA THR A 164 -6.76 -9.69 -1.74
C THR A 164 -7.15 -9.62 -3.22
N TRP A 165 -6.49 -10.39 -4.07
CA TRP A 165 -6.91 -10.72 -5.43
C TRP A 165 -7.56 -12.09 -5.42
N SER A 166 -8.88 -12.15 -5.60
CA SER A 166 -9.64 -13.38 -5.42
C SER A 166 -10.69 -13.58 -6.51
N ASN A 167 -10.83 -14.81 -6.98
CA ASN A 167 -11.88 -15.21 -7.92
C ASN A 167 -13.29 -15.16 -7.32
N ASP A 168 -13.44 -14.92 -6.01
CA ASP A 168 -14.72 -14.60 -5.38
C ASP A 168 -15.21 -13.20 -5.80
N ASN A 169 -14.29 -12.34 -6.26
CA ASN A 169 -14.60 -11.08 -6.90
C ASN A 169 -14.68 -11.27 -8.42
N HIS A 170 -15.86 -11.05 -8.99
CA HIS A 170 -16.07 -11.31 -10.41
C HIS A 170 -15.24 -10.42 -11.35
N TRP A 171 -14.71 -9.28 -10.87
CA TRP A 171 -13.79 -8.46 -11.66
C TRP A 171 -12.43 -9.14 -11.78
N ALA A 172 -11.87 -9.60 -10.67
CA ALA A 172 -10.62 -10.37 -10.66
C ALA A 172 -10.75 -11.70 -11.41
N ALA A 173 -11.86 -12.41 -11.25
CA ALA A 173 -12.11 -13.69 -11.91
C ALA A 173 -12.07 -13.64 -13.45
N ARG A 174 -12.30 -12.46 -14.05
CA ARG A 174 -12.24 -12.28 -15.51
C ARG A 174 -10.83 -12.37 -16.09
N THR A 175 -9.80 -12.17 -15.26
CA THR A 175 -8.41 -12.24 -15.71
C THR A 175 -7.89 -13.67 -15.83
N LEU A 176 -8.63 -14.65 -15.28
CA LEU A 176 -8.26 -16.08 -15.20
C LEU A 176 -6.97 -16.31 -14.40
N GLU A 177 -6.66 -15.43 -13.47
CA GLU A 177 -5.55 -15.59 -12.55
C GLU A 177 -5.95 -16.44 -11.33
N TYR A 178 -4.96 -16.99 -10.63
CA TYR A 178 -5.20 -17.66 -9.36
C TYR A 178 -5.35 -16.64 -8.21
N ASN A 179 -5.95 -17.07 -7.10
CA ASN A 179 -6.10 -16.23 -5.92
C ASN A 179 -4.74 -15.87 -5.33
N ARG A 180 -4.53 -14.58 -5.00
CA ARG A 180 -3.26 -14.02 -4.53
C ARG A 180 -3.47 -13.07 -3.36
N ARG A 181 -2.49 -12.97 -2.47
CA ARG A 181 -2.38 -11.84 -1.56
C ARG A 181 -1.27 -10.93 -2.07
N ILE A 182 -1.63 -9.78 -2.58
CA ILE A 182 -0.72 -8.82 -3.21
C ILE A 182 -0.81 -7.43 -2.59
N ASP A 183 -1.85 -7.18 -1.78
CA ASP A 183 -2.00 -5.97 -0.98
C ASP A 183 -1.57 -6.25 0.46
N TYR A 184 -0.80 -5.34 1.02
CA TYR A 184 -0.17 -5.53 2.33
C TYR A 184 -0.26 -4.28 3.19
N ILE A 185 -0.25 -4.52 4.50
CA ILE A 185 0.13 -3.56 5.52
C ILE A 185 1.34 -4.15 6.25
N PHE A 186 2.45 -3.44 6.20
CA PHE A 186 3.64 -3.76 6.96
C PHE A 186 3.84 -2.74 8.06
N ILE A 187 4.43 -3.17 9.18
CA ILE A 187 4.77 -2.29 10.29
C ILE A 187 6.23 -2.49 10.73
N GLY A 188 6.87 -1.40 11.13
CA GLY A 188 8.17 -1.43 11.74
C GLY A 188 8.17 -2.18 13.07
N LYS A 189 9.34 -2.33 13.69
CA LYS A 189 9.46 -3.01 14.98
C LYS A 189 8.62 -2.28 16.04
N PRO A 190 7.67 -2.97 16.70
CA PRO A 190 6.88 -2.39 17.79
C PRO A 190 7.76 -1.88 18.94
N GLY A 191 7.29 -0.82 19.62
CA GLY A 191 7.92 -0.32 20.82
C GLY A 191 7.90 -1.33 21.99
N LEU A 192 8.77 -1.14 22.99
CA LEU A 192 8.89 -2.05 24.16
C LEU A 192 7.60 -2.17 24.97
N ASN A 193 6.72 -1.18 24.90
CA ASN A 193 5.43 -1.12 25.59
C ASN A 193 4.24 -1.58 24.69
N GLY A 194 4.52 -2.25 23.59
CA GLY A 194 3.51 -2.76 22.65
C GLY A 194 2.95 -1.71 21.67
N ILE A 195 3.48 -0.49 21.67
CA ILE A 195 3.09 0.52 20.67
C ILE A 195 3.38 -0.01 19.26
N GLY A 196 2.35 0.03 18.40
CA GLY A 196 2.43 -0.47 17.03
C GLY A 196 2.29 -1.99 16.90
N GLN A 197 1.84 -2.69 17.95
CA GLN A 197 1.53 -4.12 17.84
C GLN A 197 0.16 -4.29 17.17
N PRO A 198 0.05 -4.99 16.02
CA PRO A 198 -1.24 -5.28 15.40
C PRO A 198 -2.02 -6.28 16.27
N ILE A 199 -3.32 -6.02 16.43
CA ILE A 199 -4.21 -6.82 17.28
C ILE A 199 -5.11 -7.71 16.42
N LYS A 200 -5.60 -7.18 15.31
CA LYS A 200 -6.53 -7.86 14.39
C LYS A 200 -6.33 -7.33 12.98
N SER A 201 -6.43 -8.20 11.99
CA SER A 201 -6.56 -7.81 10.58
C SER A 201 -7.73 -8.55 9.94
N GLU A 202 -8.38 -7.89 8.97
CA GLU A 202 -9.49 -8.43 8.22
C GLU A 202 -9.51 -7.90 6.79
N LEU A 203 -10.10 -8.68 5.88
CA LEU A 203 -10.40 -8.21 4.53
C LEU A 203 -11.64 -7.33 4.55
N VAL A 204 -11.62 -6.27 3.76
CA VAL A 204 -12.74 -5.34 3.59
C VAL A 204 -13.10 -5.20 2.11
N GLY A 205 -14.33 -4.74 1.82
CA GLY A 205 -14.80 -4.66 0.43
C GLY A 205 -15.09 -6.03 -0.20
N THR A 206 -15.24 -7.08 0.62
CA THR A 206 -15.49 -8.47 0.18
C THR A 206 -16.92 -8.73 -0.27
N ASN A 207 -17.83 -7.79 -0.05
CA ASN A 207 -19.22 -7.90 -0.44
C ASN A 207 -19.53 -6.96 -1.60
N CYS A 208 -20.30 -7.43 -2.57
CA CYS A 208 -20.86 -6.59 -3.62
C CYS A 208 -22.21 -5.98 -3.20
N TYR A 209 -22.47 -4.79 -3.68
CA TYR A 209 -23.76 -4.15 -3.62
C TYR A 209 -24.33 -4.06 -5.05
N GLU A 210 -25.55 -4.55 -5.27
CA GLU A 210 -26.17 -4.60 -6.61
C GLU A 210 -25.26 -5.23 -7.69
N ASN A 211 -24.54 -6.29 -7.33
CA ASN A 211 -23.54 -6.96 -8.17
C ASN A 211 -22.32 -6.07 -8.54
N ILE A 212 -22.05 -5.00 -7.79
CA ILE A 212 -20.86 -4.17 -7.98
C ILE A 212 -19.98 -4.31 -6.74
N PHE A 213 -18.73 -4.75 -6.94
CA PHE A 213 -17.68 -4.66 -5.93
C PHE A 213 -17.07 -3.25 -5.96
N PRO A 214 -16.63 -2.71 -4.81
CA PRO A 214 -16.02 -1.37 -4.74
C PRO A 214 -14.65 -1.29 -5.45
N SER A 215 -14.01 -2.43 -5.67
CA SER A 215 -12.73 -2.62 -6.36
C SER A 215 -12.66 -4.03 -6.90
N ASP A 216 -11.76 -4.32 -7.81
CA ASP A 216 -11.36 -5.68 -8.23
C ASP A 216 -10.46 -6.36 -7.18
N HIS A 217 -9.86 -5.61 -6.26
CA HIS A 217 -9.19 -6.12 -5.07
C HIS A 217 -10.10 -6.10 -3.84
N PHE A 218 -9.78 -6.95 -2.86
CA PHE A 218 -10.22 -6.77 -1.48
C PHE A 218 -9.20 -5.95 -0.72
N GLY A 219 -9.67 -5.02 0.12
CA GLY A 219 -8.79 -4.23 0.97
C GLY A 219 -8.35 -5.00 2.21
N VAL A 220 -7.23 -4.57 2.82
CA VAL A 220 -6.77 -5.04 4.12
C VAL A 220 -6.98 -3.94 5.15
N MET A 221 -7.61 -4.28 6.27
CA MET A 221 -7.75 -3.40 7.43
C MET A 221 -7.07 -4.03 8.64
N THR A 222 -6.38 -3.22 9.45
CA THR A 222 -5.74 -3.67 10.70
C THR A 222 -6.04 -2.71 11.85
N HIS A 223 -6.05 -3.27 13.05
CA HIS A 223 -6.22 -2.58 14.34
C HIS A 223 -5.02 -2.78 15.23
#